data_9eb8f8781ea28fd67ad772f86856f1ec
#
_entry.id   9eb8f8781ea28fd67ad772f86856f1ec
#
_cell.length_a   1.000
_cell.length_b   1.000
_cell.length_c   1.000
_cell.angle_alpha   90.00
_cell.angle_beta   90.00
_cell.angle_gamma   90.00
#
_symmetry.space_group_name_H-M   'P 1'
#
loop_
_entity.id
_entity.type
_entity.pdbx_description
1 polymer ?
#
loop_
_entity_poly.entity_id
_entity_poly.type
_entity_poly.pdbx_seq_one_letter_code
_entity_poly.pdbx_strand_id
1 'polypeptide(L)'
;MQDLVVVVNLNGSACRMMAQKLRAEHYYCRIVSSACAAEDIQRMGARGIVLAAGVSGEAADVPFLMDYLQTGLPMLCVGDSALSLCQTLGGELSEPVPQDGAMQIHLDASDALLDGMEDTDRYQPTARFMSLDDAQATPIATTDGGMLGFHASRRDVWGFSFQLERNDPFSSHLLVSFCQNICGCTAWWTNQALIDRAREEIDRAANGGSALCSLSGGIDSGVCAVLGNLAIGH
;
A
#
# COMPACT_ATOMS: atom_id res chain seq x y z
N MET A 1 -16.46 13.19 4.16
CA MET A 1 -15.37 12.88 3.20
C MET A 1 -14.94 11.46 3.54
N GLN A 2 -14.89 10.55 2.57
CA GLN A 2 -14.57 9.14 2.86
C GLN A 2 -13.05 9.00 2.94
N ASP A 3 -12.54 8.44 4.06
CA ASP A 3 -11.11 8.20 4.23
C ASP A 3 -10.63 7.20 3.17
N LEU A 4 -9.68 7.61 2.35
CA LEU A 4 -9.16 6.84 1.21
C LEU A 4 -7.65 6.70 1.33
N VAL A 5 -7.16 5.46 1.23
CA VAL A 5 -5.74 5.18 0.98
C VAL A 5 -5.55 4.74 -0.47
N VAL A 6 -4.61 5.34 -1.16
CA VAL A 6 -4.29 4.96 -2.54
C VAL A 6 -3.16 3.94 -2.54
N VAL A 7 -3.34 2.84 -3.28
CA VAL A 7 -2.31 1.81 -3.50
C VAL A 7 -1.83 1.92 -4.94
N VAL A 8 -0.60 2.37 -5.12
CA VAL A 8 0.02 2.51 -6.44
C VAL A 8 0.57 1.16 -6.89
N ASN A 9 0.16 0.71 -8.06
CA ASN A 9 0.50 -0.59 -8.60
C ASN A 9 1.84 -0.58 -9.33
N LEU A 10 2.91 -0.97 -8.64
CA LEU A 10 4.23 -1.24 -9.21
C LEU A 10 4.44 -2.73 -9.49
N ASN A 11 3.71 -3.59 -8.77
CA ASN A 11 3.68 -5.05 -8.98
C ASN A 11 2.27 -5.57 -8.68
N GLY A 12 1.61 -6.13 -9.70
CA GLY A 12 0.21 -6.50 -9.64
C GLY A 12 -0.17 -7.50 -8.54
N SER A 13 0.71 -8.40 -8.13
CA SER A 13 0.45 -9.37 -7.05
C SER A 13 0.55 -8.73 -5.67
N ALA A 14 1.61 -7.98 -5.41
CA ALA A 14 1.82 -7.25 -4.15
C ALA A 14 0.70 -6.22 -3.92
N CYS A 15 0.38 -5.44 -4.95
CA CYS A 15 -0.68 -4.44 -4.91
C CYS A 15 -2.05 -5.04 -4.57
N ARG A 16 -2.44 -6.13 -5.26
CA ARG A 16 -3.72 -6.80 -4.97
C ARG A 16 -3.77 -7.38 -3.56
N MET A 17 -2.68 -7.97 -3.10
CA MET A 17 -2.59 -8.53 -1.75
C MET A 17 -2.77 -7.44 -0.68
N MET A 18 -2.06 -6.31 -0.80
CA MET A 18 -2.19 -5.19 0.13
C MET A 18 -3.60 -4.60 0.12
N ALA A 19 -4.19 -4.40 -1.06
CA ALA A 19 -5.56 -3.90 -1.16
C ALA A 19 -6.59 -4.88 -0.57
N GLN A 20 -6.38 -6.20 -0.72
CA GLN A 20 -7.24 -7.20 -0.10
C GLN A 20 -7.13 -7.17 1.43
N LYS A 21 -5.92 -7.04 1.98
CA LYS A 21 -5.72 -6.91 3.44
C LYS A 21 -6.40 -5.65 3.98
N LEU A 22 -6.15 -4.49 3.39
CA LEU A 22 -6.78 -3.24 3.81
C LEU A 22 -8.32 -3.34 3.83
N ARG A 23 -8.91 -3.93 2.79
CA ARG A 23 -10.36 -4.10 2.72
C ARG A 23 -10.91 -5.14 3.70
N ALA A 24 -10.13 -6.19 4.00
CA ALA A 24 -10.49 -7.19 5.02
C ALA A 24 -10.53 -6.55 6.43
N GLU A 25 -9.66 -5.56 6.67
CA GLU A 25 -9.60 -4.78 7.90
C GLU A 25 -10.51 -3.52 7.84
N HIS A 26 -11.44 -3.49 6.89
CA HIS A 26 -12.44 -2.44 6.72
C HIS A 26 -11.92 -1.05 6.33
N TYR A 27 -10.70 -0.94 5.80
CA TYR A 27 -10.17 0.32 5.27
C TYR A 27 -10.45 0.44 3.78
N TYR A 28 -10.96 1.60 3.38
CA TYR A 28 -11.21 1.88 1.97
C TYR A 28 -9.92 2.21 1.23
N CYS A 29 -9.64 1.47 0.17
CA CYS A 29 -8.50 1.74 -0.70
C CYS A 29 -8.85 1.65 -2.18
N ARG A 30 -8.13 2.41 -3.00
CA ARG A 30 -8.18 2.33 -4.48
C ARG A 30 -6.82 1.96 -5.01
N ILE A 31 -6.82 1.01 -5.94
CA ILE A 31 -5.63 0.68 -6.73
C ILE A 31 -5.58 1.65 -7.90
N VAL A 32 -4.43 2.26 -8.11
CA VAL A 32 -4.14 3.13 -9.26
C VAL A 32 -2.92 2.62 -10.03
N SER A 33 -2.82 3.02 -11.28
CA SER A 33 -1.63 2.72 -12.10
C SER A 33 -0.39 3.44 -11.57
N SER A 34 0.80 2.91 -11.82
CA SER A 34 2.08 3.60 -11.60
C SER A 34 2.21 4.92 -12.39
N ALA A 35 1.41 5.08 -13.44
CA ALA A 35 1.33 6.31 -14.24
C ALA A 35 0.31 7.35 -13.68
N CYS A 36 -0.28 7.11 -12.50
CA CYS A 36 -1.19 8.05 -11.86
C CYS A 36 -0.41 9.26 -11.34
N ALA A 37 -0.76 10.45 -11.78
CA ALA A 37 -0.10 11.68 -11.32
C ALA A 37 -0.46 12.01 -9.86
N ALA A 38 0.44 12.70 -9.17
CA ALA A 38 0.26 13.09 -7.77
C ALA A 38 -0.98 13.99 -7.56
N GLU A 39 -1.24 14.89 -8.51
CA GLU A 39 -2.41 15.76 -8.48
C GLU A 39 -3.73 14.98 -8.59
N ASP A 40 -3.73 13.85 -9.30
CA ASP A 40 -4.91 12.98 -9.38
C ASP A 40 -5.17 12.30 -8.04
N ILE A 41 -4.11 11.85 -7.35
CA ILE A 41 -4.21 11.27 -6.00
C ILE A 41 -4.75 12.31 -5.02
N GLN A 42 -4.25 13.54 -5.06
CA GLN A 42 -4.75 14.63 -4.21
C GLN A 42 -6.23 14.96 -4.53
N ARG A 43 -6.62 15.02 -5.81
CA ARG A 43 -8.02 15.24 -6.23
C ARG A 43 -8.98 14.14 -5.78
N MET A 44 -8.48 12.90 -5.62
CA MET A 44 -9.26 11.80 -5.04
C MET A 44 -9.52 11.99 -3.54
N GLY A 45 -8.85 12.93 -2.88
CA GLY A 45 -8.95 13.14 -1.42
C GLY A 45 -8.26 12.04 -0.62
N ALA A 46 -7.15 11.51 -1.14
CA ALA A 46 -6.36 10.49 -0.44
C ALA A 46 -5.81 11.02 0.89
N ARG A 47 -5.79 10.15 1.90
CA ARG A 47 -5.19 10.38 3.22
C ARG A 47 -3.77 9.83 3.31
N GLY A 48 -3.41 8.89 2.44
CA GLY A 48 -2.08 8.31 2.38
C GLY A 48 -1.87 7.51 1.09
N ILE A 49 -0.61 7.22 0.81
CA ILE A 49 -0.15 6.52 -0.39
C ILE A 49 0.63 5.28 0.02
N VAL A 50 0.29 4.13 -0.56
CA VAL A 50 1.07 2.89 -0.43
C VAL A 50 1.68 2.56 -1.79
N LEU A 51 3.00 2.46 -1.87
CA LEU A 51 3.71 2.00 -3.06
C LEU A 51 4.01 0.50 -2.92
N ALA A 52 3.31 -0.32 -3.69
CA ALA A 52 3.37 -1.77 -3.61
C ALA A 52 4.25 -2.35 -4.72
N ALA A 53 5.48 -2.71 -4.40
CA ALA A 53 6.41 -3.37 -5.32
C ALA A 53 6.69 -4.82 -4.91
N GLY A 54 7.35 -5.56 -5.79
CA GLY A 54 7.92 -6.89 -5.48
C GLY A 54 9.22 -6.76 -4.67
N VAL A 55 9.94 -7.88 -4.54
CA VAL A 55 11.26 -7.95 -3.91
C VAL A 55 12.22 -8.66 -4.86
N SER A 56 12.65 -7.96 -5.88
CA SER A 56 13.68 -8.43 -6.81
C SER A 56 15.10 -8.13 -6.31
N GLY A 57 15.22 -7.21 -5.36
CA GLY A 57 16.48 -6.65 -4.89
C GLY A 57 17.00 -5.51 -5.76
N GLU A 58 16.22 -5.05 -6.72
CA GLU A 58 16.51 -3.87 -7.54
C GLU A 58 15.50 -2.76 -7.24
N ALA A 59 15.95 -1.52 -7.24
CA ALA A 59 15.05 -0.37 -7.04
C ALA A 59 13.96 -0.36 -8.12
N ALA A 60 12.69 -0.25 -7.69
CA ALA A 60 11.56 -0.21 -8.61
C ALA A 60 11.56 1.09 -9.42
N ASP A 61 11.09 1.04 -10.66
CA ASP A 61 10.78 2.26 -11.41
C ASP A 61 9.48 2.88 -10.87
N VAL A 62 9.61 4.07 -10.25
CA VAL A 62 8.48 4.83 -9.70
C VAL A 62 8.48 6.21 -10.35
N PRO A 63 7.80 6.37 -11.50
CA PRO A 63 7.89 7.58 -12.34
C PRO A 63 7.58 8.89 -11.61
N PHE A 64 6.65 8.86 -10.64
CA PHE A 64 6.18 10.05 -9.90
C PHE A 64 6.61 10.08 -8.44
N LEU A 65 7.67 9.36 -8.05
CA LEU A 65 8.06 9.27 -6.63
C LEU A 65 8.35 10.64 -6.02
N MET A 66 9.08 11.50 -6.73
CA MET A 66 9.37 12.85 -6.26
C MET A 66 8.10 13.71 -6.12
N ASP A 67 7.15 13.57 -7.05
CA ASP A 67 5.89 14.31 -7.01
C ASP A 67 5.01 13.80 -5.84
N TYR A 68 4.99 12.48 -5.60
CA TYR A 68 4.31 11.91 -4.44
C TYR A 68 4.88 12.44 -3.12
N LEU A 69 6.21 12.53 -3.00
CA LEU A 69 6.87 13.13 -1.82
C LEU A 69 6.49 14.61 -1.60
N GLN A 70 6.19 15.34 -2.67
CA GLN A 70 5.79 16.75 -2.60
C GLN A 70 4.32 16.94 -2.22
N THR A 71 3.50 15.90 -2.26
CA THR A 71 2.09 15.98 -1.85
C THR A 71 1.90 16.29 -0.38
N GLY A 72 2.91 15.98 0.45
CA GLY A 72 2.82 16.02 1.91
C GLY A 72 1.90 14.96 2.52
N LEU A 73 1.42 13.99 1.72
CA LEU A 73 0.67 12.85 2.22
C LEU A 73 1.61 11.81 2.85
N PRO A 74 1.22 11.17 3.95
CA PRO A 74 1.94 10.02 4.47
C PRO A 74 2.12 8.95 3.40
N MET A 75 3.32 8.34 3.34
CA MET A 75 3.63 7.35 2.31
C MET A 75 4.31 6.12 2.89
N LEU A 76 3.85 4.94 2.50
CA LEU A 76 4.42 3.64 2.85
C LEU A 76 4.94 2.94 1.59
N CYS A 77 6.25 2.77 1.50
CA CYS A 77 6.92 2.04 0.42
C CYS A 77 7.29 0.64 0.88
N VAL A 78 6.91 -0.39 0.11
CA VAL A 78 7.14 -1.79 0.47
C VAL A 78 7.80 -2.53 -0.68
N GLY A 79 8.79 -3.36 -0.34
CA GLY A 79 9.60 -4.09 -1.30
C GLY A 79 10.55 -3.16 -2.05
N ASP A 80 10.73 -3.40 -3.33
CA ASP A 80 11.67 -2.66 -4.18
C ASP A 80 11.37 -1.15 -4.27
N SER A 81 10.14 -0.70 -3.96
CA SER A 81 9.82 0.72 -3.86
C SER A 81 10.49 1.43 -2.67
N ALA A 82 10.79 0.69 -1.59
CA ALA A 82 11.58 1.22 -0.48
C ALA A 82 13.03 1.47 -0.87
N LEU A 83 13.60 0.62 -1.73
CA LEU A 83 14.94 0.82 -2.30
C LEU A 83 14.98 2.11 -3.15
N SER A 84 13.95 2.31 -3.99
CA SER A 84 13.81 3.54 -4.78
C SER A 84 13.68 4.78 -3.91
N LEU A 85 12.90 4.69 -2.83
CA LEU A 85 12.74 5.77 -1.86
C LEU A 85 14.08 6.09 -1.18
N CYS A 86 14.83 5.08 -0.73
CA CYS A 86 16.15 5.24 -0.13
C CYS A 86 17.08 6.02 -1.05
N GLN A 87 17.23 5.61 -2.32
CA GLN A 87 18.07 6.30 -3.31
C GLN A 87 17.58 7.73 -3.59
N THR A 88 16.26 7.93 -3.68
CA THR A 88 15.66 9.26 -3.90
C THR A 88 15.95 10.23 -2.76
N LEU A 89 16.08 9.72 -1.54
CA LEU A 89 16.48 10.48 -0.35
C LEU A 89 18.00 10.66 -0.23
N GLY A 90 18.78 10.17 -1.20
CA GLY A 90 20.24 10.28 -1.22
C GLY A 90 20.94 9.17 -0.45
N GLY A 91 20.25 8.09 -0.12
CA GLY A 91 20.83 6.92 0.52
C GLY A 91 21.50 5.97 -0.46
N GLU A 92 22.19 4.99 0.10
CA GLU A 92 22.93 3.97 -0.62
C GLU A 92 22.31 2.59 -0.37
N LEU A 93 22.51 1.68 -1.32
CA LEU A 93 22.08 0.29 -1.23
C LEU A 93 23.31 -0.63 -1.21
N SER A 94 23.31 -1.66 -0.36
CA SER A 94 24.34 -2.69 -0.39
C SER A 94 24.30 -3.46 -1.72
N GLU A 95 25.32 -4.25 -2.00
CA GLU A 95 25.19 -5.35 -2.97
C GLU A 95 24.12 -6.34 -2.49
N PRO A 96 23.44 -7.05 -3.41
CA PRO A 96 22.50 -8.10 -3.04
C PRO A 96 23.18 -9.20 -2.22
N VAL A 97 22.62 -9.51 -1.05
CA VAL A 97 23.16 -10.53 -0.13
C VAL A 97 22.22 -11.74 -0.13
N PRO A 98 22.65 -12.92 -0.64
CA PRO A 98 21.87 -14.14 -0.55
C PRO A 98 21.58 -14.50 0.91
N GLN A 99 20.38 -15.02 1.19
CA GLN A 99 19.94 -15.40 2.52
C GLN A 99 19.59 -16.89 2.57
N ASP A 100 20.20 -17.60 3.52
CA ASP A 100 19.94 -19.02 3.78
C ASP A 100 18.94 -19.17 4.93
N GLY A 101 17.65 -18.89 4.67
CA GLY A 101 16.60 -19.03 5.68
C GLY A 101 15.88 -17.73 6.03
N ALA A 102 15.16 -17.76 7.14
CA ALA A 102 14.49 -16.57 7.65
C ALA A 102 15.49 -15.64 8.35
N MET A 103 15.35 -14.34 8.10
CA MET A 103 16.08 -13.30 8.81
C MET A 103 15.23 -12.82 9.98
N GLN A 104 15.83 -12.73 11.16
CA GLN A 104 15.22 -12.04 12.29
C GLN A 104 15.35 -10.53 12.07
N ILE A 105 14.23 -9.83 12.13
CA ILE A 105 14.15 -8.38 11.97
C ILE A 105 13.75 -7.76 13.31
N HIS A 106 14.62 -6.92 13.83
CA HIS A 106 14.40 -6.13 15.04
C HIS A 106 13.65 -4.86 14.69
N LEU A 107 12.55 -4.60 15.37
CA LEU A 107 11.67 -3.46 15.13
C LEU A 107 11.83 -2.40 16.23
N ASP A 108 11.88 -1.14 15.84
CA ASP A 108 11.81 -0.02 16.79
C ASP A 108 10.34 0.32 17.07
N ALA A 109 9.78 -0.29 18.11
CA ALA A 109 8.39 -0.07 18.53
C ALA A 109 8.11 1.35 19.06
N SER A 110 9.12 2.23 19.15
CA SER A 110 8.91 3.64 19.47
C SER A 110 8.39 4.46 18.29
N ASP A 111 8.53 3.93 17.06
CA ASP A 111 7.91 4.54 15.88
C ASP A 111 6.40 4.29 15.86
N ALA A 112 5.63 5.36 15.60
CA ALA A 112 4.16 5.30 15.62
C ALA A 112 3.55 4.28 14.65
N LEU A 113 4.26 3.96 13.55
CA LEU A 113 3.82 2.93 12.60
C LEU A 113 3.99 1.53 13.19
N LEU A 114 4.99 1.31 14.05
CA LEU A 114 5.36 0.00 14.62
C LEU A 114 4.86 -0.20 16.06
N ASP A 115 4.06 0.74 16.57
CA ASP A 115 3.50 0.66 17.92
C ASP A 115 2.77 -0.68 18.16
N GLY A 116 3.15 -1.37 19.24
CA GLY A 116 2.60 -2.67 19.59
C GLY A 116 3.05 -3.84 18.71
N MET A 117 4.05 -3.66 17.85
CA MET A 117 4.64 -4.75 17.06
C MET A 117 5.88 -5.33 17.75
N GLU A 118 6.04 -6.63 17.60
CA GLU A 118 7.21 -7.38 18.08
C GLU A 118 8.13 -7.71 16.90
N ASP A 119 9.39 -8.05 17.22
CA ASP A 119 10.36 -8.55 16.24
C ASP A 119 9.76 -9.70 15.42
N THR A 120 10.16 -9.77 14.15
CA THR A 120 9.56 -10.70 13.21
C THR A 120 10.60 -11.42 12.38
N ASP A 121 10.29 -12.66 11.98
CA ASP A 121 11.10 -13.41 11.04
C ASP A 121 10.57 -13.22 9.62
N ARG A 122 11.48 -13.01 8.66
CA ARG A 122 11.13 -12.87 7.24
C ARG A 122 11.98 -13.77 6.36
N TYR A 123 11.33 -14.50 5.48
CA TYR A 123 12.01 -15.23 4.43
C TYR A 123 12.11 -14.38 3.17
N GLN A 124 13.33 -14.10 2.76
CA GLN A 124 13.62 -13.37 1.52
C GLN A 124 14.91 -13.94 0.92
N PRO A 125 14.88 -14.53 -0.28
CA PRO A 125 16.04 -15.21 -0.86
C PRO A 125 17.27 -14.31 -1.03
N THR A 126 17.04 -13.01 -1.17
CA THR A 126 18.09 -12.02 -1.33
C THR A 126 17.69 -10.77 -0.60
N ALA A 127 18.51 -10.32 0.35
CA ALA A 127 18.33 -9.04 1.04
C ALA A 127 19.16 -7.95 0.37
N ARG A 128 18.63 -6.73 0.42
CA ARG A 128 19.38 -5.52 0.08
C ARG A 128 19.23 -4.53 1.22
N PHE A 129 20.35 -4.23 1.85
CA PHE A 129 20.38 -3.30 2.99
C PHE A 129 20.46 -1.87 2.49
N MET A 130 19.81 -0.99 3.22
CA MET A 130 19.76 0.43 2.95
C MET A 130 20.67 1.20 3.92
N SER A 131 21.21 2.32 3.49
CA SER A 131 21.93 3.25 4.34
C SER A 131 21.47 4.67 4.03
N LEU A 132 21.10 5.42 5.06
CA LEU A 132 20.67 6.81 4.97
C LEU A 132 21.34 7.61 6.09
N ASP A 133 21.55 8.90 5.86
CA ASP A 133 22.02 9.82 6.88
C ASP A 133 20.97 9.93 8.00
N ASP A 134 21.41 9.85 9.27
CA ASP A 134 20.54 9.98 10.45
C ASP A 134 19.75 11.29 10.47
N ALA A 135 20.26 12.34 9.81
CA ALA A 135 19.54 13.60 9.64
C ALA A 135 18.33 13.49 8.69
N GLN A 136 18.27 12.45 7.87
CA GLN A 136 17.23 12.24 6.86
C GLN A 136 16.21 11.17 7.28
N ALA A 137 16.68 10.08 7.89
CA ALA A 137 15.82 8.97 8.26
C ALA A 137 16.36 8.22 9.47
N THR A 138 15.45 7.65 10.25
CA THR A 138 15.74 6.80 11.40
C THR A 138 15.55 5.35 11.01
N PRO A 139 16.50 4.45 11.27
CA PRO A 139 16.30 3.01 11.13
C PRO A 139 15.18 2.54 12.07
N ILE A 140 14.19 1.82 11.54
CA ILE A 140 13.08 1.28 12.33
C ILE A 140 12.89 -0.24 12.17
N ALA A 141 13.57 -0.84 11.20
CA ALA A 141 13.62 -2.28 11.02
C ALA A 141 15.05 -2.68 10.62
N THR A 142 15.72 -3.45 11.46
CA THR A 142 17.12 -3.82 11.31
C THR A 142 17.34 -5.31 11.50
N THR A 143 18.45 -5.81 10.99
CA THR A 143 18.97 -7.16 11.21
C THR A 143 20.47 -7.06 11.42
N ASP A 144 21.15 -8.16 11.76
CA ASP A 144 22.62 -8.19 11.90
C ASP A 144 23.36 -7.70 10.64
N GLY A 145 22.76 -7.86 9.46
CA GLY A 145 23.32 -7.42 8.18
C GLY A 145 23.14 -5.93 7.84
N GLY A 146 22.18 -5.24 8.50
CA GLY A 146 21.93 -3.82 8.25
C GLY A 146 20.45 -3.42 8.30
N MET A 147 20.14 -2.25 7.75
CA MET A 147 18.82 -1.66 7.76
C MET A 147 17.95 -2.20 6.62
N LEU A 148 16.75 -2.67 6.97
CA LEU A 148 15.71 -3.13 6.06
C LEU A 148 14.44 -2.24 6.09
N GLY A 149 14.35 -1.33 7.04
CA GLY A 149 13.26 -0.36 7.11
C GLY A 149 13.67 0.92 7.81
N PHE A 150 13.11 2.03 7.35
CA PHE A 150 13.38 3.36 7.86
C PHE A 150 12.14 4.25 7.87
N HIS A 151 12.19 5.28 8.71
CA HIS A 151 11.23 6.38 8.75
C HIS A 151 11.93 7.72 8.49
N ALA A 152 11.54 8.42 7.43
CA ALA A 152 11.99 9.79 7.14
C ALA A 152 10.95 10.77 7.70
N SER A 153 11.05 11.07 9.00
CA SER A 153 10.04 11.80 9.79
C SER A 153 9.73 13.21 9.29
N ARG A 154 10.68 13.89 8.64
CA ARG A 154 10.45 15.21 8.05
C ARG A 154 9.45 15.21 6.90
N ARG A 155 9.12 14.04 6.35
CA ARG A 155 8.25 13.86 5.18
C ARG A 155 7.09 12.90 5.44
N ASP A 156 7.00 12.31 6.63
CA ASP A 156 6.03 11.25 6.98
C ASP A 156 6.05 10.10 5.97
N VAL A 157 7.24 9.58 5.68
CA VAL A 157 7.41 8.46 4.74
C VAL A 157 8.19 7.32 5.36
N TRP A 158 7.73 6.11 5.11
CA TRP A 158 8.28 4.85 5.61
C TRP A 158 8.66 3.94 4.46
N GLY A 159 9.78 3.24 4.59
CA GLY A 159 10.24 2.26 3.62
C GLY A 159 10.61 0.94 4.28
N PHE A 160 10.13 -0.18 3.73
CA PHE A 160 10.51 -1.53 4.15
C PHE A 160 10.92 -2.33 2.92
N SER A 161 12.18 -2.76 2.84
CA SER A 161 12.73 -3.47 1.67
C SER A 161 12.36 -4.97 1.63
N PHE A 162 11.57 -5.46 2.58
CA PHE A 162 11.05 -6.82 2.57
C PHE A 162 9.59 -6.89 2.12
N GLN A 163 9.15 -8.09 1.73
CA GLN A 163 7.80 -8.32 1.26
C GLN A 163 6.81 -8.47 2.43
N LEU A 164 5.63 -7.87 2.28
CA LEU A 164 4.49 -8.21 3.11
C LEU A 164 3.83 -9.49 2.60
N GLU A 165 3.41 -10.35 3.52
CA GLU A 165 2.84 -11.66 3.20
C GLU A 165 1.34 -11.73 3.46
N ARG A 166 0.65 -12.61 2.71
CA ARG A 166 -0.82 -12.71 2.77
C ARG A 166 -1.32 -13.16 4.15
N ASN A 167 -0.73 -14.19 4.72
CA ASN A 167 -1.20 -14.83 5.95
C ASN A 167 -0.33 -14.47 7.16
N ASP A 168 0.17 -13.25 7.17
CA ASP A 168 1.12 -12.76 8.14
C ASP A 168 0.47 -11.67 9.00
N PRO A 169 0.40 -11.87 10.33
CA PRO A 169 -0.16 -10.87 11.25
C PRO A 169 0.58 -9.54 11.22
N PHE A 170 1.90 -9.56 11.10
CA PHE A 170 2.70 -8.34 10.98
C PHE A 170 2.26 -7.49 9.79
N SER A 171 2.09 -8.10 8.62
CA SER A 171 1.65 -7.39 7.41
C SER A 171 0.28 -6.74 7.57
N SER A 172 -0.65 -7.39 8.27
CA SER A 172 -1.95 -6.82 8.57
C SER A 172 -1.82 -5.67 9.57
N HIS A 173 -1.07 -5.88 10.65
CA HIS A 173 -0.86 -4.85 11.67
C HIS A 173 -0.18 -3.60 11.08
N LEU A 174 0.87 -3.76 10.28
CA LEU A 174 1.56 -2.64 9.63
C LEU A 174 0.60 -1.80 8.76
N LEU A 175 -0.22 -2.45 7.92
CA LEU A 175 -1.16 -1.77 7.05
C LEU A 175 -2.29 -1.09 7.84
N VAL A 176 -2.80 -1.72 8.90
CA VAL A 176 -3.81 -1.15 9.79
C VAL A 176 -3.23 0.06 10.53
N SER A 177 -2.04 -0.08 11.12
CA SER A 177 -1.36 1.01 11.81
C SER A 177 -1.11 2.20 10.88
N PHE A 178 -0.65 1.94 9.64
CA PHE A 178 -0.51 3.01 8.64
C PHE A 178 -1.82 3.73 8.37
N CYS A 179 -2.92 3.01 8.17
CA CYS A 179 -4.21 3.64 7.94
C CYS A 179 -4.73 4.39 9.17
N GLN A 180 -4.69 3.78 10.34
CA GLN A 180 -5.31 4.29 11.56
C GLN A 180 -4.44 5.34 12.25
N ASN A 181 -3.19 4.99 12.57
CA ASN A 181 -2.33 5.82 13.40
C ASN A 181 -1.66 6.94 12.60
N ILE A 182 -1.29 6.67 11.35
CA ILE A 182 -0.57 7.61 10.50
C ILE A 182 -1.53 8.44 9.65
N CYS A 183 -2.41 7.79 8.88
CA CYS A 183 -3.33 8.49 7.97
C CYS A 183 -4.60 9.02 8.66
N GLY A 184 -4.88 8.63 9.91
CA GLY A 184 -6.09 9.00 10.64
C GLY A 184 -7.37 8.49 9.98
N CYS A 185 -7.29 7.36 9.28
CA CYS A 185 -8.43 6.74 8.62
C CYS A 185 -9.29 5.94 9.61
N THR A 186 -10.58 5.92 9.36
CA THR A 186 -11.53 5.07 10.08
C THR A 186 -11.85 3.79 9.31
N ALA A 187 -12.06 2.69 10.02
CA ALA A 187 -12.48 1.41 9.44
C ALA A 187 -13.99 1.42 9.17
N TRP A 188 -14.39 1.82 7.97
CA TRP A 188 -15.80 1.94 7.58
C TRP A 188 -16.18 1.09 6.36
N TRP A 189 -15.19 0.55 5.64
CA TRP A 189 -15.40 -0.18 4.40
C TRP A 189 -15.99 -1.56 4.67
N THR A 190 -17.29 -1.73 4.40
CA THR A 190 -18.03 -2.97 4.56
C THR A 190 -18.57 -3.46 3.22
N ASN A 191 -19.08 -4.68 3.17
CA ASN A 191 -19.78 -5.19 1.98
C ASN A 191 -20.97 -4.29 1.60
N GLN A 192 -21.68 -3.73 2.58
CA GLN A 192 -22.77 -2.79 2.32
C GLN A 192 -22.24 -1.49 1.70
N ALA A 193 -21.16 -0.93 2.25
CA ALA A 193 -20.51 0.26 1.68
C ALA A 193 -20.02 0.04 0.24
N LEU A 194 -19.51 -1.16 -0.06
CA LEU A 194 -19.15 -1.55 -1.43
C LEU A 194 -20.37 -1.54 -2.35
N ILE A 195 -21.48 -2.16 -1.92
CA ILE A 195 -22.74 -2.23 -2.70
C ILE A 195 -23.27 -0.82 -2.96
N ASP A 196 -23.37 -0.01 -1.91
CA ASP A 196 -23.91 1.35 -2.01
C ASP A 196 -23.08 2.20 -2.97
N ARG A 197 -21.76 2.12 -2.86
CA ARG A 197 -20.85 2.83 -3.77
C ARG A 197 -20.96 2.35 -5.21
N ALA A 198 -21.03 1.02 -5.43
CA ALA A 198 -21.21 0.48 -6.77
C ALA A 198 -22.52 0.96 -7.40
N ARG A 199 -23.59 1.02 -6.61
CA ARG A 199 -24.88 1.57 -7.05
C ARG A 199 -24.79 3.02 -7.46
N GLU A 200 -24.15 3.86 -6.64
CA GLU A 200 -23.93 5.28 -6.93
C GLU A 200 -23.08 5.49 -8.21
N GLU A 201 -22.07 4.68 -8.40
CA GLU A 201 -21.20 4.74 -9.60
C GLU A 201 -21.97 4.32 -10.86
N ILE A 202 -22.77 3.26 -10.79
CA ILE A 202 -23.61 2.79 -11.90
C ILE A 202 -24.68 3.84 -12.24
N ASP A 203 -25.41 4.36 -11.25
CA ASP A 203 -26.45 5.37 -11.45
C ASP A 203 -25.87 6.63 -12.10
N ARG A 204 -24.73 7.11 -11.60
CA ARG A 204 -24.01 8.26 -12.17
C ARG A 204 -23.56 8.00 -13.61
N ALA A 205 -23.05 6.81 -13.90
CA ALA A 205 -22.61 6.44 -15.25
C ALA A 205 -23.78 6.30 -16.22
N ALA A 206 -24.91 5.74 -15.76
CA ALA A 206 -26.12 5.60 -16.55
C ALA A 206 -26.80 6.94 -16.82
N ASN A 207 -26.67 7.91 -15.92
CA ASN A 207 -27.18 9.28 -16.06
C ASN A 207 -28.66 9.31 -16.52
N GLY A 208 -29.53 8.49 -15.92
CA GLY A 208 -30.94 8.36 -16.31
C GLY A 208 -31.19 7.52 -17.58
N GLY A 209 -30.14 6.94 -18.13
CA GLY A 209 -30.23 6.02 -19.28
C GLY A 209 -30.37 4.56 -18.89
N SER A 210 -30.25 3.67 -19.88
CA SER A 210 -30.30 2.21 -19.71
C SER A 210 -28.91 1.60 -19.80
N ALA A 211 -28.70 0.48 -19.12
CA ALA A 211 -27.48 -0.33 -19.21
C ALA A 211 -27.76 -1.70 -19.82
N LEU A 212 -26.79 -2.23 -20.58
CA LEU A 212 -26.79 -3.58 -21.11
C LEU A 212 -25.77 -4.43 -20.32
N CYS A 213 -26.24 -5.52 -19.73
CA CYS A 213 -25.39 -6.47 -19.04
C CYS A 213 -25.39 -7.83 -19.76
N SER A 214 -24.21 -8.29 -20.18
CA SER A 214 -24.04 -9.63 -20.74
C SER A 214 -23.86 -10.64 -19.62
N LEU A 215 -24.73 -11.66 -19.56
CA LEU A 215 -24.68 -12.72 -18.55
C LEU A 215 -24.01 -13.96 -19.12
N SER A 216 -22.84 -14.31 -18.59
CA SER A 216 -22.14 -15.56 -18.95
C SER A 216 -22.59 -16.78 -18.15
N GLY A 217 -23.47 -16.59 -17.13
CA GLY A 217 -23.84 -17.63 -16.16
C GLY A 217 -22.84 -17.80 -15.00
N GLY A 218 -21.74 -17.06 -15.00
CA GLY A 218 -20.78 -17.02 -13.91
C GLY A 218 -21.18 -16.06 -12.79
N ILE A 219 -20.58 -16.22 -11.61
CA ILE A 219 -20.85 -15.41 -10.41
C ILE A 219 -20.61 -13.92 -10.69
N ASP A 220 -19.51 -13.57 -11.34
CA ASP A 220 -19.11 -12.17 -11.58
C ASP A 220 -20.17 -11.42 -12.41
N SER A 221 -20.61 -12.03 -13.51
CA SER A 221 -21.66 -11.45 -14.35
C SER A 221 -23.01 -11.37 -13.62
N GLY A 222 -23.29 -12.36 -12.76
CA GLY A 222 -24.48 -12.35 -11.90
C GLY A 222 -24.47 -11.19 -10.91
N VAL A 223 -23.33 -10.96 -10.24
CA VAL A 223 -23.15 -9.82 -9.32
C VAL A 223 -23.28 -8.49 -10.05
N CYS A 224 -22.67 -8.34 -11.23
CA CYS A 224 -22.82 -7.12 -12.05
C CYS A 224 -24.29 -6.86 -12.43
N ALA A 225 -25.05 -7.89 -12.81
CA ALA A 225 -26.46 -7.74 -13.15
C ALA A 225 -27.32 -7.34 -11.95
N VAL A 226 -27.05 -7.94 -10.77
CA VAL A 226 -27.78 -7.59 -9.53
C VAL A 226 -27.48 -6.15 -9.14
N LEU A 227 -26.21 -5.73 -9.13
CA LEU A 227 -25.82 -4.34 -8.83
C LEU A 227 -26.43 -3.35 -9.82
N GLY A 228 -26.41 -3.67 -11.12
CA GLY A 228 -27.07 -2.87 -12.16
C GLY A 228 -28.56 -2.72 -11.90
N ASN A 229 -29.26 -3.82 -11.61
CA ASN A 229 -30.69 -3.78 -11.27
C ASN A 229 -30.98 -2.98 -10.00
N LEU A 230 -30.14 -3.12 -8.95
CA LEU A 230 -30.29 -2.35 -7.71
C LEU A 230 -30.04 -0.85 -7.90
N ALA A 231 -29.25 -0.46 -8.89
CA ALA A 231 -28.93 0.92 -9.19
C ALA A 231 -29.98 1.61 -10.08
N ILE A 232 -30.34 0.98 -11.20
CA ILE A 232 -31.15 1.59 -12.27
C ILE A 232 -32.32 0.71 -12.75
N GLY A 233 -32.51 -0.49 -12.17
CA GLY A 233 -33.60 -1.39 -12.50
C GLY A 233 -34.92 -0.93 -11.88
N HIS A 234 -35.98 -1.01 -12.64
CA HIS A 234 -37.37 -0.75 -12.20
C HIS A 234 -38.27 -1.91 -12.61
#